data_433042d9bc62602d758a688abb5d4438
#
_entry.id   433042d9bc62602d758a688abb5d4438
#
_cell.length_a   1.000
_cell.length_b   1.000
_cell.length_c   1.000
_cell.angle_alpha   90.00
_cell.angle_beta   90.00
_cell.angle_gamma   90.00
#
_symmetry.space_group_name_H-M   'P 1'
#
loop_
_entity.id
_entity.type
_entity.pdbx_description
1 polymer ?
#
loop_
_entity_poly.entity_id
_entity_poly.type
_entity_poly.pdbx_seq_one_letter_code
_entity_poly.pdbx_strand_id
1 'polypeptide(L)'
;MNGVGKAMIDCIGYEICGRSGKIALPDVSAPFLSELYRLSKAHDMAHLVGDALAKCGILTEGETGNKFDRQFLAAVYRAEMLDAETDRIRKLFVGANIDFIPLKGAVIRRLYPEPWMRTSCDIDILVKEESLGVAAAVLLQNGYREGTKGSHDIGMYSENGVHLELHYLLTEKDGPGQAELVLGNISNICERVGDTCESEMNDETFYLYFIAHMAKHVVHGGCGVKPFADLWILRTKLPQNEEKRNELLEICGLKKFADAARSLTEVWFGGKERTETDLEFENFVLSGGVYGTLENSVFIGRNEKGGKIRYLLSRVWLKKDALKYRYPVLEKHGWLLPVCEIRRWFTLLFGGSVKRGAREIRLAVSNDPEKANRAARLMKDIGLSGRGPQ
;
A
#
# COMPACT_ATOMS: atom_id res chain seq x y z
N MET A 1 12.12 8.31 17.79
CA MET A 1 10.67 8.61 17.64
C MET A 1 10.33 9.81 18.52
N ASN A 2 9.61 10.80 18.01
CA ASN A 2 9.08 11.89 18.85
C ASN A 2 7.90 11.39 19.71
N GLY A 3 7.51 12.16 20.74
CA GLY A 3 6.45 11.78 21.67
C GLY A 3 5.11 11.48 20.99
N VAL A 4 4.76 12.24 19.92
CA VAL A 4 3.53 12.08 19.15
C VAL A 4 3.52 10.78 18.35
N GLY A 5 4.64 10.45 17.69
CA GLY A 5 4.79 9.19 16.95
C GLY A 5 4.65 7.97 17.88
N LYS A 6 5.29 8.05 19.06
CA LYS A 6 5.16 6.99 20.07
C LYS A 6 3.72 6.82 20.53
N ALA A 7 3.04 7.93 20.86
CA ALA A 7 1.64 7.91 21.27
C ALA A 7 0.73 7.27 20.20
N MET A 8 0.94 7.59 18.92
CA MET A 8 0.20 6.96 17.81
C MET A 8 0.40 5.44 17.77
N ILE A 9 1.64 4.96 17.86
CA ILE A 9 1.96 3.52 17.84
C ILE A 9 1.39 2.82 19.08
N ASP A 10 1.48 3.45 20.27
CA ASP A 10 0.92 2.89 21.52
C ASP A 10 -0.60 2.75 21.42
N CYS A 11 -1.31 3.74 20.87
CA CYS A 11 -2.76 3.66 20.63
C CYS A 11 -3.13 2.56 19.65
N ILE A 12 -2.40 2.45 18.52
CA ILE A 12 -2.63 1.38 17.54
C ILE A 12 -2.40 0.01 18.21
N GLY A 13 -1.27 -0.15 18.92
CA GLY A 13 -0.95 -1.38 19.63
C GLY A 13 -1.99 -1.73 20.72
N TYR A 14 -2.59 -0.74 21.35
CA TYR A 14 -3.69 -0.97 22.30
C TYR A 14 -4.86 -1.72 21.63
N GLU A 15 -5.24 -1.29 20.44
CA GLU A 15 -6.37 -1.87 19.69
C GLU A 15 -6.02 -3.25 19.09
N ILE A 16 -4.92 -3.35 18.37
CA ILE A 16 -4.62 -4.54 17.56
C ILE A 16 -3.95 -5.67 18.35
N CYS A 17 -3.32 -5.37 19.50
CA CYS A 17 -2.70 -6.38 20.35
C CYS A 17 -3.59 -6.82 21.52
N GLY A 18 -4.81 -6.27 21.65
CA GLY A 18 -5.71 -6.58 22.75
C GLY A 18 -5.13 -6.16 24.11
N ARG A 19 -4.34 -5.08 24.16
CA ARG A 19 -3.76 -4.58 25.40
C ARG A 19 -4.86 -4.01 26.29
N SER A 20 -4.80 -4.29 27.57
CA SER A 20 -5.72 -3.76 28.59
C SER A 20 -5.01 -2.73 29.46
N GLY A 21 -5.79 -1.82 30.06
CA GLY A 21 -5.29 -0.77 30.96
C GLY A 21 -5.28 0.61 30.32
N LYS A 22 -4.54 1.55 30.92
CA LYS A 22 -4.43 2.91 30.41
C LYS A 22 -3.23 3.08 29.49
N ILE A 23 -3.41 3.79 28.38
CA ILE A 23 -2.30 4.20 27.54
C ILE A 23 -1.56 5.35 28.23
N ALA A 24 -0.25 5.21 28.44
CA ALA A 24 0.58 6.25 29.01
C ALA A 24 1.00 7.24 27.90
N LEU A 25 0.29 8.35 27.78
CA LEU A 25 0.68 9.42 26.87
C LEU A 25 1.67 10.38 27.55
N PRO A 26 2.64 10.94 26.79
CA PRO A 26 3.56 11.92 27.34
C PRO A 26 2.91 13.27 27.64
N ASP A 27 1.79 13.57 26.98
CA ASP A 27 1.01 14.80 27.13
C ASP A 27 -0.44 14.54 26.66
N VAL A 28 -1.40 15.24 27.26
CA VAL A 28 -2.83 15.23 26.90
C VAL A 28 -3.35 16.63 26.59
N SER A 29 -2.47 17.62 26.41
CA SER A 29 -2.86 18.98 26.05
C SER A 29 -3.54 19.05 24.69
N ALA A 30 -4.41 20.03 24.48
CA ALA A 30 -5.09 20.21 23.20
C ALA A 30 -4.14 20.36 21.99
N PRO A 31 -2.99 21.06 22.07
CA PRO A 31 -2.00 21.07 21.00
C PRO A 31 -1.43 19.70 20.70
N PHE A 32 -1.08 18.90 21.73
CA PHE A 32 -0.55 17.56 21.56
C PHE A 32 -1.57 16.64 20.87
N LEU A 33 -2.82 16.61 21.36
CA LEU A 33 -3.89 15.80 20.76
C LEU A 33 -4.20 16.22 19.31
N SER A 34 -4.11 17.52 19.01
CA SER A 34 -4.28 18.02 17.63
C SER A 34 -3.15 17.55 16.71
N GLU A 35 -1.90 17.53 17.20
CA GLU A 35 -0.77 17.00 16.44
C GLU A 35 -0.88 15.48 16.26
N LEU A 36 -1.29 14.75 17.29
CA LEU A 36 -1.55 13.32 17.25
C LEU A 36 -2.65 12.99 16.21
N TYR A 37 -3.74 13.76 16.19
CA TYR A 37 -4.77 13.64 15.15
C TYR A 37 -4.18 13.86 13.75
N ARG A 38 -3.39 14.93 13.54
CA ARG A 38 -2.80 15.25 12.24
C ARG A 38 -1.88 14.12 11.75
N LEU A 39 -1.03 13.58 12.63
CA LEU A 39 -0.13 12.48 12.29
C LEU A 39 -0.90 11.20 12.00
N SER A 40 -1.81 10.80 12.87
CA SER A 40 -2.59 9.57 12.71
C SER A 40 -3.49 9.62 11.45
N LYS A 41 -4.06 10.79 11.14
CA LYS A 41 -4.81 10.98 9.89
C LYS A 41 -3.93 10.88 8.65
N ALA A 42 -2.70 11.41 8.69
CA ALA A 42 -1.75 11.29 7.57
C ALA A 42 -1.38 9.83 7.28
N HIS A 43 -1.43 8.95 8.29
CA HIS A 43 -1.20 7.52 8.19
C HIS A 43 -2.48 6.67 8.02
N ASP A 44 -3.65 7.31 7.92
CA ASP A 44 -4.98 6.66 7.85
C ASP A 44 -5.25 5.73 9.06
N MET A 45 -4.81 6.17 10.25
CA MET A 45 -4.93 5.43 11.52
C MET A 45 -5.71 6.22 12.60
N ALA A 46 -6.30 7.37 12.22
CA ALA A 46 -6.96 8.24 13.19
C ALA A 46 -8.20 7.60 13.84
N HIS A 47 -8.88 6.71 13.15
CA HIS A 47 -10.01 5.93 13.69
C HIS A 47 -9.57 5.04 14.88
N LEU A 48 -8.47 4.28 14.74
CA LEU A 48 -7.91 3.45 15.81
C LEU A 48 -7.39 4.29 16.98
N VAL A 49 -6.65 5.36 16.66
CA VAL A 49 -6.11 6.26 17.69
C VAL A 49 -7.25 6.90 18.49
N GLY A 50 -8.31 7.38 17.82
CA GLY A 50 -9.46 7.99 18.45
C GLY A 50 -10.20 7.02 19.37
N ASP A 51 -10.46 5.80 18.91
CA ASP A 51 -11.13 4.76 19.67
C ASP A 51 -10.33 4.36 20.92
N ALA A 52 -9.01 4.17 20.77
CA ALA A 52 -8.13 3.88 21.90
C ALA A 52 -8.12 4.99 22.96
N LEU A 53 -8.07 6.27 22.51
CA LEU A 53 -8.13 7.41 23.42
C LEU A 53 -9.49 7.51 24.14
N ALA A 54 -10.59 7.25 23.43
CA ALA A 54 -11.94 7.24 24.00
C ALA A 54 -12.10 6.13 25.05
N LYS A 55 -11.66 4.90 24.74
CA LYS A 55 -11.67 3.77 25.68
C LYS A 55 -10.85 4.02 26.94
N CYS A 56 -9.77 4.79 26.82
CA CYS A 56 -8.94 5.20 27.97
C CYS A 56 -9.47 6.43 28.74
N GLY A 57 -10.58 7.05 28.31
CA GLY A 57 -11.13 8.25 28.91
C GLY A 57 -10.25 9.50 28.72
N ILE A 58 -9.37 9.51 27.73
CA ILE A 58 -8.46 10.62 27.41
C ILE A 58 -9.13 11.59 26.44
N LEU A 59 -9.91 11.06 25.49
CA LEU A 59 -10.60 11.86 24.50
C LEU A 59 -11.83 12.52 25.13
N THR A 60 -11.77 13.84 25.28
CA THR A 60 -12.86 14.65 25.82
C THR A 60 -13.63 15.36 24.72
N GLU A 61 -14.79 15.92 25.07
CA GLU A 61 -15.54 16.79 24.16
C GLU A 61 -14.67 17.96 23.66
N GLY A 62 -14.88 18.34 22.39
CA GLY A 62 -14.17 19.45 21.78
C GLY A 62 -13.83 19.19 20.30
N GLU A 63 -13.21 20.17 19.67
CA GLU A 63 -12.95 20.13 18.21
C GLU A 63 -12.10 18.92 17.79
N THR A 64 -11.07 18.59 18.55
CA THR A 64 -10.17 17.46 18.23
C THR A 64 -10.87 16.12 18.50
N GLY A 65 -11.63 15.98 19.58
CA GLY A 65 -12.47 14.80 19.84
C GLY A 65 -13.44 14.56 18.68
N ASN A 66 -14.21 15.58 18.31
CA ASN A 66 -15.14 15.48 17.17
C ASN A 66 -14.45 15.09 15.84
N LYS A 67 -13.17 15.47 15.66
CA LYS A 67 -12.40 15.04 14.46
C LYS A 67 -12.08 13.55 14.51
N PHE A 68 -11.70 13.01 15.65
CA PHE A 68 -11.46 11.57 15.83
C PHE A 68 -12.75 10.77 15.65
N ASP A 69 -13.86 11.19 16.27
CA ASP A 69 -15.16 10.53 16.15
C ASP A 69 -15.63 10.43 14.70
N ARG A 70 -15.44 11.51 13.93
CA ARG A 70 -15.75 11.48 12.47
C ARG A 70 -14.91 10.47 11.71
N GLN A 71 -13.62 10.28 12.08
CA GLN A 71 -12.79 9.26 11.44
C GLN A 71 -13.23 7.85 11.82
N PHE A 72 -13.62 7.63 13.07
CA PHE A 72 -14.17 6.38 13.54
C PHE A 72 -15.46 6.02 12.77
N LEU A 73 -16.45 6.91 12.78
CA LEU A 73 -17.71 6.70 12.07
C LEU A 73 -17.50 6.48 10.56
N ALA A 74 -16.58 7.22 9.94
CA ALA A 74 -16.24 7.05 8.55
C ALA A 74 -15.56 5.68 8.28
N ALA A 75 -14.75 5.17 9.21
CA ALA A 75 -14.12 3.86 9.08
C ALA A 75 -15.16 2.74 9.18
N VAL A 76 -16.09 2.80 10.15
CA VAL A 76 -17.19 1.85 10.29
C VAL A 76 -18.06 1.84 9.03
N TYR A 77 -18.53 3.01 8.59
CA TYR A 77 -19.36 3.12 7.38
C TYR A 77 -18.65 2.55 6.14
N ARG A 78 -17.35 2.85 6.00
CA ARG A 78 -16.57 2.36 4.86
C ARG A 78 -16.38 0.85 4.90
N ALA A 79 -16.15 0.26 6.07
CA ALA A 79 -16.02 -1.17 6.22
C ALA A 79 -17.29 -1.89 5.76
N GLU A 80 -18.45 -1.45 6.23
CA GLU A 80 -19.76 -1.99 5.84
C GLU A 80 -20.01 -1.85 4.33
N MET A 81 -19.71 -0.67 3.76
CA MET A 81 -19.84 -0.46 2.31
C MET A 81 -18.95 -1.41 1.49
N LEU A 82 -17.69 -1.57 1.88
CA LEU A 82 -16.74 -2.43 1.16
C LEU A 82 -17.12 -3.90 1.28
N ASP A 83 -17.61 -4.35 2.44
CA ASP A 83 -18.02 -5.73 2.66
C ASP A 83 -19.30 -6.05 1.86
N ALA A 84 -20.30 -5.16 1.89
CA ALA A 84 -21.51 -5.30 1.08
C ALA A 84 -21.21 -5.34 -0.43
N GLU A 85 -20.29 -4.48 -0.89
CA GLU A 85 -19.91 -4.44 -2.30
C GLU A 85 -19.05 -5.65 -2.71
N THR A 86 -18.18 -6.14 -1.82
CA THR A 86 -17.42 -7.39 -2.04
C THR A 86 -18.36 -8.58 -2.19
N ASP A 87 -19.40 -8.68 -1.36
CA ASP A 87 -20.40 -9.73 -1.45
C ASP A 87 -21.24 -9.61 -2.73
N ARG A 88 -21.54 -8.40 -3.19
CA ARG A 88 -22.21 -8.17 -4.47
C ARG A 88 -21.36 -8.67 -5.63
N ILE A 89 -20.08 -8.31 -5.68
CA ILE A 89 -19.15 -8.75 -6.73
C ILE A 89 -19.02 -10.28 -6.71
N ARG A 90 -18.89 -10.88 -5.53
CA ARG A 90 -18.85 -12.34 -5.37
C ARG A 90 -20.05 -13.01 -6.01
N LYS A 91 -21.27 -12.54 -5.73
CA LYS A 91 -22.51 -13.05 -6.32
C LYS A 91 -22.52 -12.92 -7.85
N LEU A 92 -22.06 -11.79 -8.38
CA LEU A 92 -21.99 -11.55 -9.83
C LEU A 92 -21.01 -12.51 -10.50
N PHE A 93 -19.82 -12.70 -9.94
CA PHE A 93 -18.79 -13.54 -10.54
C PHE A 93 -19.14 -15.03 -10.43
N VAL A 94 -19.69 -15.47 -9.28
CA VAL A 94 -20.21 -16.85 -9.15
C VAL A 94 -21.35 -17.09 -10.13
N GLY A 95 -22.30 -16.16 -10.27
CA GLY A 95 -23.41 -16.28 -11.21
C GLY A 95 -22.99 -16.31 -12.68
N ALA A 96 -21.85 -15.70 -13.00
CA ALA A 96 -21.27 -15.71 -14.34
C ALA A 96 -20.21 -16.80 -14.56
N ASN A 97 -19.97 -17.65 -13.56
CA ASN A 97 -18.95 -18.71 -13.57
C ASN A 97 -17.53 -18.16 -13.86
N ILE A 98 -17.16 -17.06 -13.22
CA ILE A 98 -15.86 -16.41 -13.35
C ILE A 98 -15.01 -16.77 -12.13
N ASP A 99 -13.86 -17.41 -12.35
CA ASP A 99 -12.86 -17.66 -11.29
C ASP A 99 -12.24 -16.33 -10.82
N PHE A 100 -12.18 -16.11 -9.51
CA PHE A 100 -11.64 -14.90 -8.93
C PHE A 100 -10.98 -15.14 -7.56
N ILE A 101 -10.10 -14.21 -7.17
CA ILE A 101 -9.35 -14.26 -5.91
C ILE A 101 -9.43 -12.88 -5.26
N PRO A 102 -10.07 -12.75 -4.08
CA PRO A 102 -9.97 -11.54 -3.28
C PRO A 102 -8.54 -11.30 -2.80
N LEU A 103 -8.09 -10.05 -2.85
CA LEU A 103 -6.73 -9.68 -2.47
C LEU A 103 -6.70 -8.74 -1.25
N LYS A 104 -5.51 -8.52 -0.69
CA LYS A 104 -5.18 -7.47 0.30
C LYS A 104 -6.29 -7.16 1.33
N GLY A 105 -6.99 -6.03 1.09
CA GLY A 105 -7.98 -5.46 2.02
C GLY A 105 -9.12 -6.39 2.37
N ALA A 106 -9.65 -7.11 1.41
CA ALA A 106 -10.74 -8.05 1.61
C ALA A 106 -10.33 -9.26 2.48
N VAL A 107 -9.06 -9.69 2.37
CA VAL A 107 -8.52 -10.81 3.16
C VAL A 107 -8.10 -10.34 4.55
N ILE A 108 -7.23 -9.31 4.63
CA ILE A 108 -6.61 -8.90 5.89
C ILE A 108 -7.64 -8.33 6.87
N ARG A 109 -8.66 -7.60 6.38
CA ARG A 109 -9.69 -7.00 7.23
C ARG A 109 -10.40 -8.03 8.13
N ARG A 110 -10.64 -9.23 7.63
CA ARG A 110 -11.28 -10.32 8.38
C ARG A 110 -10.44 -10.87 9.52
N LEU A 111 -9.14 -10.60 9.52
CA LEU A 111 -8.21 -11.04 10.57
C LEU A 111 -8.13 -10.06 11.74
N TYR A 112 -8.57 -8.81 11.55
CA TYR A 112 -8.63 -7.82 12.63
C TYR A 112 -9.76 -8.16 13.61
N PRO A 113 -9.64 -7.72 14.89
CA PRO A 113 -10.72 -7.93 15.87
C PRO A 113 -12.08 -7.42 15.39
N GLU A 114 -12.09 -6.26 14.72
CA GLU A 114 -13.27 -5.66 14.11
C GLU A 114 -12.93 -5.20 12.68
N PRO A 115 -13.80 -5.43 11.67
CA PRO A 115 -13.52 -5.09 10.27
C PRO A 115 -13.17 -3.61 10.03
N TRP A 116 -13.80 -2.69 10.78
CA TRP A 116 -13.56 -1.25 10.65
C TRP A 116 -12.15 -0.81 11.09
N MET A 117 -11.45 -1.63 11.88
CA MET A 117 -10.08 -1.34 12.32
C MET A 117 -9.09 -1.27 11.15
N ARG A 118 -9.39 -1.97 10.05
CA ARG A 118 -8.56 -1.96 8.85
C ARG A 118 -9.26 -1.27 7.69
N THR A 119 -9.02 0.04 7.54
CA THR A 119 -9.53 0.83 6.42
C THR A 119 -8.86 0.48 5.10
N SER A 120 -9.60 0.52 4.00
CA SER A 120 -9.10 0.59 2.62
C SER A 120 -9.95 1.57 1.80
N CYS A 121 -9.44 1.99 0.63
CA CYS A 121 -10.16 2.88 -0.27
C CYS A 121 -10.78 2.11 -1.44
N ASP A 122 -10.41 0.86 -1.60
CA ASP A 122 -10.63 0.01 -2.75
C ASP A 122 -10.92 -1.44 -2.35
N ILE A 123 -11.43 -2.17 -3.31
CA ILE A 123 -11.55 -3.63 -3.31
C ILE A 123 -10.60 -4.13 -4.37
N ASP A 124 -9.65 -5.00 -4.01
CA ASP A 124 -8.75 -5.64 -4.96
C ASP A 124 -9.24 -7.06 -5.25
N ILE A 125 -9.46 -7.39 -6.50
CA ILE A 125 -9.85 -8.75 -6.95
C ILE A 125 -9.00 -9.14 -8.15
N LEU A 126 -8.42 -10.34 -8.11
CA LEU A 126 -7.70 -10.91 -9.22
C LEU A 126 -8.61 -11.84 -10.03
N VAL A 127 -8.57 -11.73 -11.34
CA VAL A 127 -9.13 -12.68 -12.29
C VAL A 127 -8.06 -13.15 -13.27
N LYS A 128 -8.26 -14.28 -13.93
CA LYS A 128 -7.36 -14.69 -15.02
C LYS A 128 -7.43 -13.70 -16.17
N GLU A 129 -6.30 -13.48 -16.86
CA GLU A 129 -6.21 -12.51 -17.96
C GLU A 129 -7.23 -12.79 -19.07
N GLU A 130 -7.46 -14.07 -19.40
CA GLU A 130 -8.47 -14.48 -20.38
C GLU A 130 -9.91 -14.18 -19.94
N SER A 131 -10.18 -14.10 -18.65
CA SER A 131 -11.50 -13.80 -18.07
C SER A 131 -11.74 -12.30 -17.86
N LEU A 132 -10.70 -11.48 -17.99
CA LEU A 132 -10.76 -10.04 -17.69
C LEU A 132 -11.87 -9.31 -18.45
N GLY A 133 -11.98 -9.59 -19.75
CA GLY A 133 -13.02 -8.96 -20.60
C GLY A 133 -14.44 -9.32 -20.20
N VAL A 134 -14.65 -10.59 -19.82
CA VAL A 134 -15.97 -11.09 -19.36
C VAL A 134 -16.29 -10.50 -17.99
N ALA A 135 -15.33 -10.49 -17.06
CA ALA A 135 -15.50 -9.91 -15.73
C ALA A 135 -15.84 -8.42 -15.79
N ALA A 136 -15.11 -7.66 -16.62
CA ALA A 136 -15.41 -6.23 -16.84
C ALA A 136 -16.81 -6.03 -17.45
N ALA A 137 -17.20 -6.84 -18.44
CA ALA A 137 -18.52 -6.76 -19.05
C ALA A 137 -19.66 -7.06 -18.06
N VAL A 138 -19.50 -8.06 -17.20
CA VAL A 138 -20.46 -8.40 -16.13
C VAL A 138 -20.62 -7.22 -15.17
N LEU A 139 -19.52 -6.60 -14.76
CA LEU A 139 -19.55 -5.40 -13.88
C LEU A 139 -20.26 -4.24 -14.55
N LEU A 140 -19.93 -3.92 -15.81
CA LEU A 140 -20.58 -2.84 -16.58
C LEU A 140 -22.08 -3.04 -16.71
N GLN A 141 -22.55 -4.28 -17.00
CA GLN A 141 -23.97 -4.61 -17.09
C GLN A 141 -24.71 -4.47 -15.75
N ASN A 142 -23.96 -4.47 -14.63
CA ASN A 142 -24.49 -4.35 -13.27
C ASN A 142 -24.20 -3.00 -12.63
N GLY A 143 -24.10 -1.91 -13.43
CA GLY A 143 -24.04 -0.52 -12.96
C GLY A 143 -22.64 -0.02 -12.59
N TYR A 144 -21.57 -0.79 -12.84
CA TYR A 144 -20.22 -0.26 -12.70
C TYR A 144 -19.83 0.62 -13.89
N ARG A 145 -18.87 1.49 -13.66
CA ARG A 145 -18.25 2.33 -14.71
C ARG A 145 -16.76 2.04 -14.75
N GLU A 146 -16.22 1.92 -15.96
CA GLU A 146 -14.78 1.77 -16.17
C GLU A 146 -14.05 3.07 -15.86
N GLY A 147 -12.95 2.97 -15.15
CA GLY A 147 -12.04 4.05 -14.81
C GLY A 147 -10.72 3.97 -15.59
N THR A 148 -9.60 4.07 -14.89
CA THR A 148 -8.27 3.98 -15.51
C THR A 148 -7.85 2.53 -15.70
N LYS A 149 -7.18 2.25 -16.83
CA LYS A 149 -6.53 0.97 -17.11
C LYS A 149 -5.05 1.07 -16.81
N GLY A 150 -4.59 0.23 -15.89
CA GLY A 150 -3.18 0.08 -15.53
C GLY A 150 -2.47 -1.03 -16.32
N SER A 151 -1.24 -1.33 -15.89
CA SER A 151 -0.43 -2.41 -16.47
C SER A 151 -0.78 -3.80 -15.92
N HIS A 152 -1.55 -3.86 -14.85
CA HIS A 152 -1.88 -5.08 -14.10
C HIS A 152 -3.32 -5.10 -13.59
N ASP A 153 -4.08 -4.02 -13.81
CA ASP A 153 -5.44 -3.83 -13.31
C ASP A 153 -6.32 -2.98 -14.23
N ILE A 154 -7.62 -3.03 -14.00
CA ILE A 154 -8.61 -2.09 -14.51
C ILE A 154 -9.37 -1.53 -13.31
N GLY A 155 -9.32 -0.19 -13.12
CA GLY A 155 -10.14 0.48 -12.14
C GLY A 155 -11.60 0.50 -12.57
N MET A 156 -12.50 0.08 -11.67
CA MET A 156 -13.95 0.10 -11.86
C MET A 156 -14.59 0.87 -10.69
N TYR A 157 -15.72 1.50 -10.93
CA TYR A 157 -16.45 2.24 -9.89
C TYR A 157 -17.90 1.77 -9.83
N SER A 158 -18.37 1.38 -8.65
CA SER A 158 -19.78 1.06 -8.45
C SER A 158 -20.65 2.33 -8.51
N GLU A 159 -21.97 2.17 -8.57
CA GLU A 159 -22.93 3.27 -8.49
C GLU A 159 -22.77 4.11 -7.22
N ASN A 160 -22.41 3.46 -6.09
CA ASN A 160 -22.15 4.09 -4.80
C ASN A 160 -20.75 4.69 -4.69
N GLY A 161 -19.96 4.65 -5.77
CA GLY A 161 -18.62 5.22 -5.82
C GLY A 161 -17.53 4.36 -5.17
N VAL A 162 -17.80 3.09 -4.85
CA VAL A 162 -16.76 2.16 -4.39
C VAL A 162 -15.82 1.86 -5.55
N HIS A 163 -14.53 2.03 -5.29
CA HIS A 163 -13.46 1.71 -6.24
C HIS A 163 -13.11 0.22 -6.15
N LEU A 164 -13.18 -0.46 -7.28
CA LEU A 164 -12.70 -1.83 -7.47
C LEU A 164 -11.49 -1.81 -8.40
N GLU A 165 -10.38 -2.40 -7.98
CA GLU A 165 -9.25 -2.72 -8.85
C GLU A 165 -9.37 -4.18 -9.30
N LEU A 166 -9.74 -4.36 -10.56
CA LEU A 166 -9.84 -5.67 -11.19
C LEU A 166 -8.47 -6.04 -11.75
N HIS A 167 -7.69 -6.77 -10.95
CA HIS A 167 -6.35 -7.21 -11.30
C HIS A 167 -6.38 -8.41 -12.24
N TYR A 168 -5.39 -8.49 -13.13
CA TYR A 168 -5.10 -9.67 -13.95
C TYR A 168 -3.64 -10.15 -13.80
N LEU A 169 -2.82 -9.38 -13.08
CA LEU A 169 -1.48 -9.74 -12.64
C LEU A 169 -1.30 -9.33 -11.18
N LEU A 170 -0.60 -10.15 -10.39
CA LEU A 170 -0.31 -9.87 -8.97
C LEU A 170 0.87 -8.92 -8.78
N THR A 171 1.78 -8.88 -9.76
CA THR A 171 3.03 -8.11 -9.67
C THR A 171 3.25 -7.28 -10.92
N GLU A 172 3.93 -6.15 -10.77
CA GLU A 172 4.47 -5.38 -11.88
C GLU A 172 5.85 -5.92 -12.26
N LYS A 173 6.17 -5.93 -13.57
CA LYS A 173 7.48 -6.41 -14.10
C LYS A 173 8.70 -5.67 -13.53
N ASP A 174 8.52 -4.43 -13.09
CA ASP A 174 9.59 -3.57 -12.56
C ASP A 174 9.53 -3.44 -11.02
N GLY A 175 8.83 -4.32 -10.33
CA GLY A 175 8.71 -4.34 -8.87
C GLY A 175 10.04 -4.67 -8.15
N PRO A 176 10.17 -4.34 -6.87
CA PRO A 176 11.33 -4.76 -6.08
C PRO A 176 11.32 -6.28 -5.88
N GLY A 177 12.51 -6.87 -5.95
CA GLY A 177 12.65 -8.33 -5.92
C GLY A 177 12.21 -8.98 -7.22
N GLN A 178 12.01 -10.28 -7.17
CA GLN A 178 11.59 -11.12 -8.31
C GLN A 178 10.33 -11.91 -7.93
N ALA A 179 9.36 -11.23 -7.32
CA ALA A 179 8.15 -11.88 -6.81
C ALA A 179 7.33 -12.59 -7.89
N GLU A 180 7.46 -12.18 -9.16
CA GLU A 180 6.85 -12.84 -10.31
C GLU A 180 7.32 -14.28 -10.52
N LEU A 181 8.50 -14.66 -10.04
CA LEU A 181 8.99 -16.05 -10.11
C LEU A 181 8.06 -17.03 -9.39
N VAL A 182 7.43 -16.57 -8.31
CA VAL A 182 6.48 -17.36 -7.50
C VAL A 182 5.05 -16.97 -7.85
N LEU A 183 4.74 -15.68 -7.83
CA LEU A 183 3.38 -15.15 -7.96
C LEU A 183 2.85 -15.13 -9.40
N GLY A 184 3.72 -15.38 -10.39
CA GLY A 184 3.33 -15.44 -11.81
C GLY A 184 2.51 -16.68 -12.19
N ASN A 185 2.52 -17.74 -11.37
CA ASN A 185 1.74 -18.95 -11.60
C ASN A 185 0.61 -19.09 -10.59
N ILE A 186 -0.52 -18.45 -10.86
CA ILE A 186 -1.68 -18.38 -9.99
C ILE A 186 -2.21 -19.77 -9.61
N SER A 187 -2.20 -20.72 -10.54
CA SER A 187 -2.73 -22.07 -10.30
C SER A 187 -1.98 -22.86 -9.21
N ASN A 188 -0.71 -22.52 -8.96
CA ASN A 188 0.11 -23.22 -7.97
C ASN A 188 0.06 -22.58 -6.57
N ILE A 189 -0.53 -21.38 -6.47
CA ILE A 189 -0.50 -20.57 -5.25
C ILE A 189 -1.87 -20.34 -4.63
N CYS A 190 -2.93 -20.83 -5.26
CA CYS A 190 -4.30 -20.63 -4.82
C CYS A 190 -5.05 -21.97 -4.71
N GLU A 191 -5.95 -22.02 -3.73
CA GLU A 191 -6.84 -23.13 -3.49
C GLU A 191 -8.29 -22.67 -3.63
N ARG A 192 -9.14 -23.51 -4.22
CA ARG A 192 -10.55 -23.18 -4.42
C ARG A 192 -11.31 -23.26 -3.10
N VAL A 193 -12.17 -22.29 -2.84
CA VAL A 193 -13.02 -22.24 -1.64
C VAL A 193 -14.28 -23.06 -1.89
N GLY A 194 -14.29 -24.30 -1.41
CA GLY A 194 -15.40 -25.23 -1.62
C GLY A 194 -15.68 -25.47 -3.12
N ASP A 195 -16.95 -25.56 -3.49
CA ASP A 195 -17.40 -25.75 -4.87
C ASP A 195 -17.73 -24.43 -5.59
N THR A 196 -17.12 -23.31 -5.16
CA THR A 196 -17.37 -21.99 -5.74
C THR A 196 -16.31 -21.59 -6.76
N CYS A 197 -16.51 -20.48 -7.47
CA CYS A 197 -15.51 -19.87 -8.34
C CYS A 197 -14.49 -19.00 -7.56
N GLU A 198 -14.66 -18.86 -6.24
CA GLU A 198 -13.72 -18.13 -5.40
C GLU A 198 -12.53 -19.03 -5.07
N SER A 199 -11.33 -18.44 -5.12
CA SER A 199 -10.11 -19.10 -4.65
C SER A 199 -9.39 -18.17 -3.65
N GLU A 200 -8.58 -18.74 -2.79
CA GLU A 200 -7.74 -18.03 -1.83
C GLU A 200 -6.28 -18.41 -2.03
N MET A 201 -5.36 -17.48 -1.82
CA MET A 201 -3.94 -17.79 -1.78
C MET A 201 -3.63 -18.60 -0.52
N ASN A 202 -2.70 -19.56 -0.63
CA ASN A 202 -2.15 -20.15 0.57
C ASN A 202 -1.38 -19.11 1.41
N ASP A 203 -1.29 -19.34 2.72
CA ASP A 203 -0.80 -18.35 3.68
C ASP A 203 0.63 -17.86 3.39
N GLU A 204 1.52 -18.74 2.89
CA GLU A 204 2.89 -18.39 2.60
C GLU A 204 3.02 -17.51 1.36
N THR A 205 2.27 -17.80 0.30
CA THR A 205 2.25 -16.98 -0.92
C THR A 205 1.52 -15.67 -0.70
N PHE A 206 0.45 -15.65 0.10
CA PHE A 206 -0.19 -14.40 0.51
C PHE A 206 0.77 -13.51 1.31
N TYR A 207 1.56 -14.10 2.21
CA TYR A 207 2.58 -13.37 2.94
C TYR A 207 3.66 -12.79 2.00
N LEU A 208 4.16 -13.59 1.04
CA LEU A 208 5.09 -13.10 0.03
C LEU A 208 4.49 -11.94 -0.80
N TYR A 209 3.26 -12.09 -1.27
CA TYR A 209 2.54 -11.06 -2.00
C TYR A 209 2.43 -9.77 -1.19
N PHE A 210 2.06 -9.88 0.08
CA PHE A 210 1.98 -8.75 0.99
C PHE A 210 3.33 -8.03 1.16
N ILE A 211 4.41 -8.78 1.38
CA ILE A 211 5.77 -8.23 1.52
C ILE A 211 6.24 -7.57 0.21
N ALA A 212 6.00 -8.18 -0.94
CA ALA A 212 6.35 -7.60 -2.24
C ALA A 212 5.59 -6.27 -2.48
N HIS A 213 4.30 -6.24 -2.15
CA HIS A 213 3.50 -5.03 -2.24
C HIS A 213 3.97 -3.93 -1.28
N MET A 214 4.32 -4.27 -0.05
CA MET A 214 4.88 -3.34 0.92
C MET A 214 6.24 -2.79 0.45
N ALA A 215 7.12 -3.64 -0.07
CA ALA A 215 8.41 -3.24 -0.64
C ALA A 215 8.23 -2.26 -1.81
N LYS A 216 7.26 -2.50 -2.71
CA LYS A 216 6.89 -1.60 -3.80
C LYS A 216 6.56 -0.20 -3.27
N HIS A 217 5.73 -0.08 -2.24
CA HIS A 217 5.40 1.23 -1.66
C HIS A 217 6.63 1.91 -1.03
N VAL A 218 7.48 1.17 -0.32
CA VAL A 218 8.69 1.72 0.30
C VAL A 218 9.63 2.32 -0.75
N VAL A 219 9.90 1.65 -1.86
CA VAL A 219 10.76 2.19 -2.94
C VAL A 219 10.10 3.37 -3.67
N HIS A 220 8.79 3.49 -3.64
CA HIS A 220 8.06 4.64 -4.20
C HIS A 220 7.92 5.83 -3.24
N GLY A 221 8.54 5.77 -2.06
CA GLY A 221 8.63 6.91 -1.14
C GLY A 221 8.06 6.69 0.25
N GLY A 222 7.49 5.52 0.55
CA GLY A 222 6.98 5.11 1.85
C GLY A 222 5.60 4.45 1.80
N CYS A 223 5.26 3.74 2.88
CA CYS A 223 4.01 2.96 2.98
C CYS A 223 3.14 3.29 4.21
N GLY A 224 3.55 4.24 5.03
CA GLY A 224 2.85 4.56 6.29
C GLY A 224 2.94 3.46 7.34
N VAL A 225 2.13 3.58 8.40
CA VAL A 225 2.11 2.65 9.55
C VAL A 225 1.21 1.44 9.30
N LYS A 226 0.16 1.59 8.50
CA LYS A 226 -0.85 0.54 8.26
C LYS A 226 -0.26 -0.83 7.86
N PRO A 227 0.68 -0.94 6.89
CA PRO A 227 1.26 -2.22 6.53
C PRO A 227 2.01 -2.93 7.67
N PHE A 228 2.54 -2.19 8.64
CA PHE A 228 3.16 -2.81 9.82
C PHE A 228 2.11 -3.35 10.79
N ALA A 229 0.98 -2.66 10.94
CA ALA A 229 -0.17 -3.20 11.68
C ALA A 229 -0.72 -4.46 11.00
N ASP A 230 -0.89 -4.42 9.66
CA ASP A 230 -1.29 -5.58 8.86
C ASP A 230 -0.28 -6.75 9.05
N LEU A 231 1.03 -6.48 9.03
CA LEU A 231 2.08 -7.48 9.23
C LEU A 231 2.01 -8.13 10.63
N TRP A 232 1.72 -7.33 11.67
CA TRP A 232 1.48 -7.84 13.02
C TRP A 232 0.29 -8.79 13.06
N ILE A 233 -0.82 -8.41 12.46
CA ILE A 233 -2.05 -9.22 12.39
C ILE A 233 -1.79 -10.53 11.62
N LEU A 234 -1.17 -10.47 10.45
CA LEU A 234 -0.83 -11.65 9.64
C LEU A 234 0.03 -12.64 10.42
N ARG A 235 0.99 -12.14 11.19
CA ARG A 235 1.89 -12.99 12.00
C ARG A 235 1.23 -13.59 13.24
N THR A 236 0.23 -12.93 13.79
CA THR A 236 -0.44 -13.38 15.02
C THR A 236 -1.70 -14.20 14.76
N LYS A 237 -2.30 -14.09 13.59
CA LYS A 237 -3.59 -14.72 13.26
C LYS A 237 -3.49 -15.86 12.25
N LEU A 238 -2.50 -15.84 11.35
CA LEU A 238 -2.33 -16.93 10.38
C LEU A 238 -1.32 -17.98 10.87
N PRO A 239 -1.45 -19.23 10.40
CA PRO A 239 -0.45 -20.27 10.61
C PRO A 239 0.95 -19.82 10.18
N GLN A 240 1.98 -20.21 10.92
CA GLN A 240 3.35 -19.79 10.66
C GLN A 240 4.19 -20.96 10.17
N ASN A 241 4.34 -21.07 8.84
CA ASN A 241 5.38 -21.91 8.24
C ASN A 241 6.58 -21.01 7.88
N GLU A 242 7.38 -20.68 8.89
CA GLU A 242 8.52 -19.75 8.76
C GLU A 242 9.56 -20.25 7.76
N GLU A 243 9.79 -21.58 7.70
CA GLU A 243 10.76 -22.17 6.76
C GLU A 243 10.35 -21.91 5.31
N LYS A 244 9.12 -22.25 4.96
CA LYS A 244 8.59 -22.05 3.62
C LYS A 244 8.46 -20.58 3.24
N ARG A 245 8.04 -19.71 4.18
CA ARG A 245 8.03 -18.25 3.98
C ARG A 245 9.42 -17.71 3.67
N ASN A 246 10.42 -18.13 4.45
CA ASN A 246 11.80 -17.72 4.23
C ASN A 246 12.35 -18.19 2.90
N GLU A 247 12.09 -19.44 2.51
CA GLU A 247 12.46 -19.98 1.20
C GLU A 247 11.89 -19.13 0.06
N LEU A 248 10.58 -18.86 0.07
CA LEU A 248 9.94 -18.03 -0.96
C LEU A 248 10.50 -16.60 -1.01
N LEU A 249 10.76 -16.00 0.15
CA LEU A 249 11.34 -14.67 0.25
C LEU A 249 12.79 -14.63 -0.26
N GLU A 250 13.58 -15.67 -0.04
CA GLU A 250 14.94 -15.80 -0.55
C GLU A 250 14.96 -15.95 -2.07
N ILE A 251 14.12 -16.84 -2.62
CA ILE A 251 13.94 -17.00 -4.08
C ILE A 251 13.62 -15.66 -4.73
N CYS A 252 12.76 -14.87 -4.09
CA CYS A 252 12.34 -13.56 -4.61
C CYS A 252 13.30 -12.40 -4.26
N GLY A 253 14.36 -12.64 -3.48
CA GLY A 253 15.30 -11.59 -3.04
C GLY A 253 14.67 -10.57 -2.08
N LEU A 254 13.59 -10.92 -1.39
CA LEU A 254 12.85 -10.04 -0.47
C LEU A 254 13.08 -10.37 1.01
N LYS A 255 13.88 -11.41 1.34
CA LYS A 255 14.11 -11.88 2.72
C LYS A 255 14.61 -10.77 3.64
N LYS A 256 15.63 -10.03 3.21
CA LYS A 256 16.23 -8.96 4.01
C LYS A 256 15.23 -7.84 4.30
N PHE A 257 14.37 -7.49 3.32
CA PHE A 257 13.31 -6.50 3.53
C PHE A 257 12.23 -7.02 4.50
N ALA A 258 11.81 -8.26 4.33
CA ALA A 258 10.83 -8.89 5.23
C ALA A 258 11.34 -8.92 6.67
N ASP A 259 12.63 -9.24 6.88
CA ASP A 259 13.26 -9.25 8.22
C ASP A 259 13.30 -7.85 8.83
N ALA A 260 13.64 -6.82 8.05
CA ALA A 260 13.63 -5.44 8.52
C ALA A 260 12.21 -4.96 8.86
N ALA A 261 11.21 -5.26 8.02
CA ALA A 261 9.82 -4.92 8.28
C ALA A 261 9.28 -5.63 9.52
N ARG A 262 9.61 -6.93 9.68
CA ARG A 262 9.28 -7.71 10.87
C ARG A 262 9.94 -7.15 12.12
N SER A 263 11.23 -6.80 12.05
CA SER A 263 11.95 -6.20 13.16
C SER A 263 11.27 -4.94 13.67
N LEU A 264 10.94 -3.99 12.78
CA LEU A 264 10.26 -2.76 13.16
C LEU A 264 8.85 -3.03 13.72
N THR A 265 8.13 -4.01 13.16
CA THR A 265 6.82 -4.44 13.68
C THR A 265 6.93 -4.96 15.12
N GLU A 266 7.95 -5.76 15.43
CA GLU A 266 8.22 -6.27 16.78
C GLU A 266 8.66 -5.16 17.74
N VAL A 267 9.40 -4.15 17.28
CA VAL A 267 9.72 -2.96 18.07
C VAL A 267 8.46 -2.19 18.46
N TRP A 268 7.50 -2.07 17.55
CA TRP A 268 6.27 -1.31 17.78
C TRP A 268 5.25 -2.06 18.62
N PHE A 269 5.06 -3.34 18.37
CA PHE A 269 3.94 -4.11 18.93
C PHE A 269 4.37 -5.27 19.83
N GLY A 270 5.55 -5.85 19.60
CA GLY A 270 6.06 -7.04 20.31
C GLY A 270 7.01 -6.74 21.48
N GLY A 271 7.42 -5.49 21.69
CA GLY A 271 8.31 -5.11 22.79
C GLY A 271 9.80 -5.44 22.55
N LYS A 272 10.22 -5.69 21.29
CA LYS A 272 11.62 -5.87 20.93
C LYS A 272 12.41 -4.57 21.15
N GLU A 273 13.64 -4.68 21.60
CA GLU A 273 14.58 -3.56 21.64
C GLU A 273 14.91 -3.04 20.23
N ARG A 274 14.98 -1.71 20.11
CA ARG A 274 15.20 -1.02 18.83
C ARG A 274 16.67 -1.04 18.44
N THR A 275 16.96 -1.46 17.21
CA THR A 275 18.29 -1.31 16.59
C THR A 275 18.42 0.06 15.90
N GLU A 276 19.62 0.40 15.43
CA GLU A 276 19.86 1.62 14.63
C GLU A 276 19.08 1.58 13.29
N THR A 277 19.07 0.43 12.63
CA THR A 277 18.28 0.23 11.40
C THR A 277 16.79 0.39 11.64
N ASP A 278 16.25 -0.14 12.75
CA ASP A 278 14.85 0.04 13.13
C ASP A 278 14.53 1.52 13.34
N LEU A 279 15.44 2.28 13.99
CA LEU A 279 15.25 3.72 14.23
C LEU A 279 15.24 4.52 12.91
N GLU A 280 16.15 4.20 11.98
CA GLU A 280 16.18 4.87 10.67
C GLU A 280 14.95 4.53 9.84
N PHE A 281 14.52 3.27 9.84
CA PHE A 281 13.32 2.84 9.12
C PHE A 281 12.05 3.42 9.73
N GLU A 282 11.94 3.47 11.07
CA GLU A 282 10.85 4.14 11.78
C GLU A 282 10.75 5.62 11.40
N ASN A 283 11.86 6.35 11.42
CA ASN A 283 11.88 7.75 11.04
C ASN A 283 11.46 7.96 9.57
N PHE A 284 11.87 7.07 8.68
CA PHE A 284 11.45 7.08 7.28
C PHE A 284 9.94 6.89 7.15
N VAL A 285 9.35 5.91 7.84
CA VAL A 285 7.93 5.62 7.81
C VAL A 285 7.12 6.78 8.40
N LEU A 286 7.47 7.24 9.62
CA LEU A 286 6.71 8.27 10.35
C LEU A 286 6.82 9.66 9.71
N SER A 287 7.87 9.94 8.95
CA SER A 287 8.01 11.22 8.22
C SER A 287 7.06 11.36 7.02
N GLY A 288 6.47 10.25 6.58
CA GLY A 288 5.65 10.18 5.38
C GLY A 288 4.16 10.33 5.66
N GLY A 289 3.46 9.31 5.44
CA GLY A 289 2.02 9.08 5.51
C GLY A 289 1.72 7.85 4.69
N VAL A 290 0.47 7.57 4.36
CA VAL A 290 0.07 6.35 3.64
C VAL A 290 0.88 6.11 2.35
N TYR A 291 1.21 7.19 1.63
CA TYR A 291 1.94 7.12 0.35
C TYR A 291 3.39 7.65 0.44
N GLY A 292 3.92 7.77 1.65
CA GLY A 292 5.26 8.34 1.87
C GLY A 292 5.35 9.82 1.50
N THR A 293 6.55 10.26 1.09
CA THR A 293 6.79 11.64 0.66
C THR A 293 7.33 11.71 -0.76
N LEU A 294 6.99 12.80 -1.47
CA LEU A 294 7.60 13.09 -2.78
C LEU A 294 9.14 13.21 -2.67
N GLU A 295 9.63 13.73 -1.55
CA GLU A 295 11.07 13.87 -1.29
C GLU A 295 11.76 12.51 -1.24
N ASN A 296 11.23 11.57 -0.45
CA ASN A 296 11.74 10.20 -0.38
C ASN A 296 11.71 9.51 -1.75
N SER A 297 10.59 9.61 -2.47
CA SER A 297 10.43 9.06 -3.82
C SER A 297 11.49 9.59 -4.80
N VAL A 298 11.77 10.90 -4.76
CA VAL A 298 12.80 11.53 -5.62
C VAL A 298 14.20 11.04 -5.25
N PHE A 299 14.56 11.00 -3.97
CA PHE A 299 15.90 10.59 -3.55
C PHE A 299 16.16 9.10 -3.80
N ILE A 300 15.19 8.23 -3.54
CA ILE A 300 15.28 6.80 -3.87
C ILE A 300 15.42 6.64 -5.39
N GLY A 301 14.53 7.22 -6.19
CA GLY A 301 14.57 7.13 -7.63
C GLY A 301 15.84 7.70 -8.27
N ARG A 302 16.45 8.74 -7.68
CA ARG A 302 17.77 9.25 -8.12
C ARG A 302 18.88 8.22 -7.92
N ASN A 303 18.87 7.52 -6.79
CA ASN A 303 19.86 6.49 -6.50
C ASN A 303 19.70 5.29 -7.44
N GLU A 304 18.47 4.83 -7.66
CA GLU A 304 18.16 3.73 -8.59
C GLU A 304 18.57 4.05 -10.04
N LYS A 305 18.37 5.30 -10.51
CA LYS A 305 18.72 5.73 -11.87
C LYS A 305 20.19 6.10 -12.03
N GLY A 306 21.01 6.02 -10.98
CA GLY A 306 22.43 6.36 -11.02
C GLY A 306 22.70 7.86 -11.14
N GLY A 307 21.85 8.70 -10.57
CA GLY A 307 22.08 10.14 -10.43
C GLY A 307 20.99 11.05 -10.97
N LYS A 308 21.17 12.35 -10.68
CA LYS A 308 20.20 13.42 -10.98
C LYS A 308 19.80 13.48 -12.47
N ILE A 309 20.78 13.50 -13.36
CA ILE A 309 20.54 13.70 -14.81
C ILE A 309 19.75 12.54 -15.37
N ARG A 310 20.12 11.30 -15.04
CA ARG A 310 19.41 10.10 -15.53
C ARG A 310 17.99 10.03 -14.95
N TYR A 311 17.81 10.41 -13.69
CA TYR A 311 16.48 10.52 -13.09
C TYR A 311 15.63 11.54 -13.85
N LEU A 312 16.12 12.78 -14.05
CA LEU A 312 15.38 13.81 -14.79
C LEU A 312 15.03 13.38 -16.20
N LEU A 313 15.99 12.80 -16.94
CA LEU A 313 15.74 12.28 -18.28
C LEU A 313 14.66 11.20 -18.28
N SER A 314 14.64 10.32 -17.28
CA SER A 314 13.59 9.28 -17.17
C SER A 314 12.20 9.84 -16.87
N ARG A 315 12.10 11.07 -16.35
CA ARG A 315 10.81 11.77 -16.10
C ARG A 315 10.37 12.59 -17.30
N VAL A 316 11.34 13.12 -18.05
CA VAL A 316 11.08 13.90 -19.28
C VAL A 316 10.62 12.98 -20.42
N TRP A 317 11.28 11.85 -20.58
CA TRP A 317 11.00 10.90 -21.66
C TRP A 317 10.63 9.53 -21.09
N LEU A 318 9.38 9.12 -21.25
CA LEU A 318 8.91 7.83 -20.79
C LEU A 318 9.11 6.75 -21.87
N LYS A 319 9.34 5.52 -21.44
CA LYS A 319 9.39 4.37 -22.35
C LYS A 319 7.99 4.07 -22.91
N LYS A 320 7.94 3.45 -24.10
CA LYS A 320 6.70 3.02 -24.76
C LYS A 320 5.79 2.24 -23.83
N ASP A 321 6.36 1.31 -23.04
CA ASP A 321 5.60 0.46 -22.12
C ASP A 321 4.88 1.23 -21.01
N ALA A 322 5.42 2.34 -20.55
CA ALA A 322 4.76 3.21 -19.57
C ALA A 322 3.63 4.05 -20.18
N LEU A 323 3.66 4.30 -21.50
CA LEU A 323 2.69 5.16 -22.17
C LEU A 323 1.58 4.40 -22.92
N LYS A 324 1.76 3.12 -23.25
CA LYS A 324 0.81 2.33 -24.05
C LYS A 324 -0.57 2.22 -23.41
N TYR A 325 -0.64 2.16 -22.06
CA TYR A 325 -1.92 2.12 -21.33
C TYR A 325 -2.68 3.44 -21.43
N ARG A 326 -1.97 4.56 -21.43
CA ARG A 326 -2.56 5.89 -21.62
C ARG A 326 -2.86 6.22 -23.09
N TYR A 327 -2.05 5.68 -24.00
CA TYR A 327 -2.14 5.87 -25.44
C TYR A 327 -2.10 4.52 -26.15
N PRO A 328 -3.23 3.77 -26.22
CA PRO A 328 -3.27 2.42 -26.80
C PRO A 328 -2.78 2.34 -28.26
N VAL A 329 -2.81 3.46 -28.99
CA VAL A 329 -2.25 3.54 -30.35
C VAL A 329 -0.78 3.14 -30.42
N LEU A 330 -0.03 3.29 -29.32
CA LEU A 330 1.38 2.90 -29.22
C LEU A 330 1.60 1.39 -29.29
N GLU A 331 0.61 0.57 -28.99
CA GLU A 331 0.73 -0.89 -29.13
C GLU A 331 1.01 -1.27 -30.60
N LYS A 332 0.24 -0.69 -31.53
CA LYS A 332 0.32 -0.95 -32.98
C LYS A 332 1.34 -0.04 -33.68
N HIS A 333 1.50 1.20 -33.21
CA HIS A 333 2.28 2.25 -33.89
C HIS A 333 3.31 2.88 -32.93
N GLY A 334 4.35 2.10 -32.55
CA GLY A 334 5.39 2.56 -31.63
C GLY A 334 6.15 3.82 -32.07
N TRP A 335 6.18 4.13 -33.38
CA TRP A 335 6.79 5.34 -33.93
C TRP A 335 6.05 6.64 -33.54
N LEU A 336 4.79 6.55 -33.06
CA LEU A 336 4.04 7.67 -32.52
C LEU A 336 4.45 8.10 -31.10
N LEU A 337 5.43 7.42 -30.49
CA LEU A 337 5.92 7.74 -29.15
C LEU A 337 6.26 9.23 -28.97
N PRO A 338 6.97 9.92 -29.89
CA PRO A 338 7.26 11.35 -29.74
C PRO A 338 6.00 12.22 -29.71
N VAL A 339 4.99 11.88 -30.52
CA VAL A 339 3.73 12.61 -30.57
C VAL A 339 2.94 12.44 -29.27
N CYS A 340 2.89 11.22 -28.75
CA CYS A 340 2.25 10.92 -27.45
C CYS A 340 2.95 11.62 -26.29
N GLU A 341 4.29 11.71 -26.31
CA GLU A 341 5.07 12.46 -25.33
C GLU A 341 4.75 13.95 -25.37
N ILE A 342 4.71 14.57 -26.55
CA ILE A 342 4.33 15.97 -26.70
C ILE A 342 2.93 16.19 -26.13
N ARG A 343 1.95 15.34 -26.48
CA ARG A 343 0.58 15.41 -25.94
C ARG A 343 0.56 15.27 -24.43
N ARG A 344 1.37 14.36 -23.86
CA ARG A 344 1.52 14.20 -22.40
C ARG A 344 2.00 15.48 -21.75
N TRP A 345 3.03 16.13 -22.32
CA TRP A 345 3.56 17.40 -21.82
C TRP A 345 2.52 18.51 -21.84
N PHE A 346 1.78 18.65 -22.95
CA PHE A 346 0.67 19.60 -23.00
C PHE A 346 -0.37 19.34 -21.90
N THR A 347 -0.75 18.07 -21.68
CA THR A 347 -1.70 17.72 -20.61
C THR A 347 -1.15 18.05 -19.21
N LEU A 348 0.15 17.84 -18.97
CA LEU A 348 0.79 18.19 -17.70
C LEU A 348 0.86 19.71 -17.48
N LEU A 349 1.15 20.48 -18.53
CA LEU A 349 1.25 21.94 -18.47
C LEU A 349 -0.10 22.62 -18.24
N PHE A 350 -1.17 22.10 -18.82
CA PHE A 350 -2.51 22.72 -18.74
C PHE A 350 -3.46 21.99 -17.77
N GLY A 351 -3.12 20.80 -17.30
CA GLY A 351 -3.97 19.92 -16.48
C GLY A 351 -3.85 20.09 -14.96
N GLY A 352 -3.27 21.20 -14.45
CA GLY A 352 -3.21 21.49 -13.00
C GLY A 352 -2.09 20.75 -12.24
N SER A 353 -1.34 19.84 -12.87
CA SER A 353 -0.24 19.08 -12.25
C SER A 353 1.10 19.81 -12.22
N VAL A 354 1.16 21.04 -12.73
CA VAL A 354 2.40 21.84 -12.87
C VAL A 354 3.10 22.06 -11.52
N LYS A 355 2.35 22.36 -10.45
CA LYS A 355 2.93 22.61 -9.11
C LYS A 355 3.65 21.37 -8.57
N ARG A 356 3.07 20.18 -8.76
CA ARG A 356 3.68 18.92 -8.32
C ARG A 356 4.93 18.61 -9.14
N GLY A 357 4.87 18.73 -10.47
CA GLY A 357 6.01 18.54 -11.36
C GLY A 357 7.16 19.52 -11.07
N ALA A 358 6.86 20.80 -10.88
CA ALA A 358 7.86 21.80 -10.51
C ALA A 358 8.52 21.50 -9.15
N ARG A 359 7.76 21.02 -8.15
CA ARG A 359 8.28 20.59 -6.87
C ARG A 359 9.19 19.35 -7.02
N GLU A 360 8.78 18.37 -7.84
CA GLU A 360 9.58 17.19 -8.12
C GLU A 360 10.92 17.55 -8.78
N ILE A 361 10.90 18.41 -9.80
CA ILE A 361 12.12 18.90 -10.47
C ILE A 361 13.02 19.65 -9.47
N ARG A 362 12.46 20.53 -8.65
CA ARG A 362 13.22 21.26 -7.63
C ARG A 362 13.91 20.30 -6.65
N LEU A 363 13.23 19.28 -6.17
CA LEU A 363 13.79 18.24 -5.31
C LEU A 363 14.87 17.43 -6.06
N ALA A 364 14.62 17.06 -7.31
CA ALA A 364 15.57 16.31 -8.12
C ALA A 364 16.87 17.08 -8.40
N VAL A 365 16.81 18.39 -8.52
CA VAL A 365 17.98 19.28 -8.73
C VAL A 365 18.65 19.66 -7.41
N SER A 366 17.93 19.60 -6.28
CA SER A 366 18.47 20.00 -4.98
C SER A 366 19.77 19.27 -4.64
N ASN A 367 20.73 20.03 -4.10
CA ASN A 367 22.00 19.53 -3.59
C ASN A 367 21.86 19.27 -2.09
N ASP A 368 21.18 18.17 -1.74
CA ASP A 368 21.15 17.65 -0.38
C ASP A 368 21.78 16.23 -0.40
N PRO A 369 23.13 16.15 -0.37
CA PRO A 369 23.83 14.87 -0.43
C PRO A 369 23.58 14.04 0.83
N GLU A 370 23.34 14.68 1.97
CA GLU A 370 23.12 14.00 3.23
C GLU A 370 21.82 13.18 3.21
N LYS A 371 20.72 13.82 2.79
CA LYS A 371 19.42 13.11 2.64
C LYS A 371 19.46 12.03 1.57
N ALA A 372 20.10 12.29 0.43
CA ALA A 372 20.26 11.30 -0.62
C ALA A 372 21.06 10.08 -0.14
N ASN A 373 22.17 10.31 0.58
CA ASN A 373 23.00 9.25 1.15
C ASN A 373 22.26 8.49 2.25
N ARG A 374 21.48 9.17 3.08
CA ARG A 374 20.65 8.53 4.12
C ARG A 374 19.61 7.62 3.51
N ALA A 375 18.86 8.08 2.49
CA ALA A 375 17.91 7.26 1.77
C ALA A 375 18.57 6.03 1.10
N ALA A 376 19.74 6.22 0.46
CA ALA A 376 20.47 5.13 -0.16
C ALA A 376 20.96 4.09 0.86
N ARG A 377 21.48 4.55 2.01
CA ARG A 377 21.92 3.70 3.10
C ARG A 377 20.75 2.88 3.65
N LEU A 378 19.64 3.54 3.98
CA LEU A 378 18.45 2.85 4.47
C LEU A 378 17.99 1.77 3.47
N MET A 379 17.83 2.10 2.17
CA MET A 379 17.41 1.11 1.17
C MET A 379 18.37 -0.09 1.11
N LYS A 380 19.68 0.14 1.25
CA LYS A 380 20.68 -0.93 1.33
C LYS A 380 20.53 -1.77 2.61
N ASP A 381 20.32 -1.13 3.75
CA ASP A 381 20.24 -1.79 5.05
C ASP A 381 18.96 -2.63 5.19
N ILE A 382 17.85 -2.20 4.60
CA ILE A 382 16.61 -2.98 4.54
C ILE A 382 16.51 -3.89 3.30
N GLY A 383 17.54 -3.99 2.46
CA GLY A 383 17.56 -4.93 1.33
C GLY A 383 16.79 -4.52 0.08
N LEU A 384 16.50 -3.23 -0.09
CA LEU A 384 15.80 -2.68 -1.27
C LEU A 384 16.72 -1.84 -2.18
N SER A 385 18.05 -1.95 -2.04
CA SER A 385 19.00 -1.29 -2.91
C SER A 385 19.30 -2.15 -4.13
N GLY A 386 18.98 -1.62 -5.30
CA GLY A 386 19.27 -2.28 -6.59
C GLY A 386 18.11 -3.12 -7.09
N ARG A 387 17.88 -3.09 -8.39
CA ARG A 387 17.09 -4.13 -9.07
C ARG A 387 17.83 -5.43 -8.88
N GLY A 388 17.13 -6.51 -8.60
CA GLY A 388 17.71 -7.86 -8.68
C GLY A 388 18.50 -8.05 -9.98
N PRO A 389 19.38 -9.03 -10.06
CA PRO A 389 20.20 -9.26 -11.25
C PRO A 389 19.30 -9.30 -12.48
N GLN A 390 19.72 -8.49 -13.51
CA GLN A 390 19.07 -8.43 -14.81
C GLN A 390 19.23 -9.75 -15.55
#